data_2ac424d9554586af3b3ee14985409e7f
#
_entry.id   2ac424d9554586af3b3ee14985409e7f
#
_cell.length_a   1.000
_cell.length_b   1.000
_cell.length_c   1.000
_cell.angle_alpha   90.00
_cell.angle_beta   90.00
_cell.angle_gamma   90.00
#
_symmetry.space_group_name_H-M   'P 1'
#
loop_
_entity.id
_entity.type
_entity.pdbx_description
1 polymer ?
#
loop_
_entity_poly.entity_id
_entity_poly.type
_entity_poly.pdbx_seq_one_letter_code
_entity_poly.pdbx_strand_id
1 'polypeptide(L)'
;MHMTATRVFLIIMFLSCFIIHLQAQTLNASWKQDLQKALTEFVNCKDAGNNDCGSLTGESLKKVYNINDFYSSSKKRYMAASEISSFVKENGKWSELGPSFDQSVLEAAQQNANNKKAVVAVYQDESGLGHVALIVPGQLTPSGSWGLKVPNTASFLASDPQRSFVEKGLSFAFTKSMMKDVVLYVRKY
;
A
#
# COMPACT_ATOMS: atom_id res chain seq x y z
N MET A 1 13.24 50.96 32.26
CA MET A 1 13.59 49.57 31.85
C MET A 1 13.21 49.44 30.38
N HIS A 2 14.16 49.78 29.48
CA HIS A 2 13.93 49.76 28.03
C HIS A 2 14.38 48.40 27.48
N MET A 3 13.45 47.51 27.22
CA MET A 3 13.72 46.34 26.35
C MET A 3 13.80 46.84 24.92
N THR A 4 15.01 46.82 24.37
CA THR A 4 15.30 47.29 23.03
C THR A 4 14.57 46.45 21.98
N ALA A 5 13.93 47.09 21.01
CA ALA A 5 13.14 46.54 19.91
C ALA A 5 13.89 45.38 19.13
N THR A 6 15.20 45.33 19.20
CA THR A 6 16.07 44.35 18.59
C THR A 6 15.89 42.94 19.16
N ARG A 7 15.53 42.78 20.44
CA ARG A 7 15.32 41.44 21.05
C ARG A 7 13.97 40.84 20.69
N VAL A 8 12.96 41.64 20.45
CA VAL A 8 11.62 41.20 20.03
C VAL A 8 11.67 40.72 18.57
N PHE A 9 12.45 41.40 17.72
CA PHE A 9 12.63 40.99 16.30
C PHE A 9 13.34 39.65 16.14
N LEU A 10 14.32 39.35 16.99
CA LEU A 10 15.03 38.07 16.98
C LEU A 10 14.16 36.88 17.41
N ILE A 11 13.21 37.11 18.36
CA ILE A 11 12.29 36.04 18.81
C ILE A 11 11.26 35.73 17.73
N ILE A 12 10.77 36.73 17.00
CA ILE A 12 9.82 36.52 15.89
C ILE A 12 10.49 35.81 14.72
N MET A 13 11.75 36.08 14.44
CA MET A 13 12.51 35.44 13.35
C MET A 13 12.83 33.95 13.65
N PHE A 14 12.96 33.58 14.94
CA PHE A 14 13.16 32.15 15.33
C PHE A 14 11.87 31.32 15.32
N LEU A 15 10.68 31.94 15.47
CA LEU A 15 9.41 31.24 15.43
C LEU A 15 8.93 30.93 14.00
N SER A 16 9.45 31.62 12.98
CA SER A 16 9.05 31.42 11.58
C SER A 16 9.76 30.27 10.87
N CYS A 17 10.77 29.65 11.50
CA CYS A 17 11.58 28.61 10.86
C CYS A 17 11.10 27.16 11.12
N PHE A 18 10.00 26.96 11.85
CA PHE A 18 9.44 25.61 12.13
C PHE A 18 8.08 25.39 11.48
N ILE A 19 7.87 25.86 10.26
CA ILE A 19 6.82 25.29 9.43
C ILE A 19 7.40 24.01 8.80
N ILE A 20 7.43 22.94 9.60
CA ILE A 20 7.56 21.59 9.05
C ILE A 20 6.34 21.42 8.13
N HIS A 21 6.56 21.42 6.84
CA HIS A 21 5.56 20.98 5.88
C HIS A 21 5.31 19.48 6.15
N LEU A 22 4.42 19.19 7.12
CA LEU A 22 3.77 17.89 7.15
C LEU A 22 2.99 17.81 5.83
N GLN A 23 3.56 17.16 4.83
CA GLN A 23 2.78 16.74 3.68
C GLN A 23 1.73 15.76 4.18
N ALA A 24 0.54 16.29 4.47
CA ALA A 24 -0.59 15.46 4.87
C ALA A 24 -0.87 14.48 3.71
N GLN A 25 -0.75 13.21 4.02
CA GLN A 25 -1.12 12.15 3.09
C GLN A 25 -2.59 12.30 2.74
N THR A 26 -2.88 12.36 1.46
CA THR A 26 -4.25 12.44 0.98
C THR A 26 -4.72 11.07 0.56
N LEU A 27 -5.59 10.48 1.35
CA LEU A 27 -6.41 9.38 0.90
C LEU A 27 -7.38 9.89 -0.17
N ASN A 28 -7.45 9.23 -1.31
CA ASN A 28 -8.47 9.54 -2.31
C ASN A 28 -9.86 9.25 -1.73
N ALA A 29 -10.73 10.26 -1.69
CA ALA A 29 -12.06 10.14 -1.09
C ALA A 29 -12.96 9.12 -1.82
N SER A 30 -12.76 8.94 -3.13
CA SER A 30 -13.50 8.00 -3.98
C SER A 30 -12.76 6.67 -4.20
N TRP A 31 -11.72 6.36 -3.41
CA TRP A 31 -10.83 5.23 -3.66
C TRP A 31 -11.56 3.88 -3.85
N LYS A 32 -12.66 3.65 -3.11
CA LYS A 32 -13.44 2.41 -3.24
C LYS A 32 -14.07 2.27 -4.61
N GLN A 33 -14.77 3.31 -5.05
CA GLN A 33 -15.44 3.35 -6.35
C GLN A 33 -14.41 3.27 -7.49
N ASP A 34 -13.33 4.04 -7.39
CA ASP A 34 -12.27 4.08 -8.39
C ASP A 34 -11.57 2.72 -8.51
N LEU A 35 -11.34 2.05 -7.38
CA LEU A 35 -10.68 0.76 -7.36
C LEU A 35 -11.61 -0.36 -7.84
N GLN A 36 -12.91 -0.31 -7.47
CA GLN A 36 -13.92 -1.26 -7.94
C GLN A 36 -14.15 -1.14 -9.46
N LYS A 37 -14.21 0.09 -9.98
CA LYS A 37 -14.28 0.34 -11.43
C LYS A 37 -13.07 -0.23 -12.16
N ALA A 38 -11.87 0.06 -11.65
CA ALA A 38 -10.63 -0.45 -12.23
C ALA A 38 -10.53 -1.98 -12.17
N LEU A 39 -11.04 -2.61 -11.11
CA LEU A 39 -11.13 -4.07 -11.02
C LEU A 39 -12.04 -4.64 -12.14
N THR A 40 -13.21 -4.04 -12.37
CA THR A 40 -14.12 -4.45 -13.44
C THR A 40 -13.45 -4.32 -14.82
N GLU A 41 -12.79 -3.20 -15.08
CA GLU A 41 -12.06 -2.97 -16.32
C GLU A 41 -10.91 -3.97 -16.51
N PHE A 42 -10.18 -4.29 -15.44
CA PHE A 42 -9.09 -5.27 -15.45
C PHE A 42 -9.58 -6.69 -15.76
N VAL A 43 -10.66 -7.13 -15.09
CA VAL A 43 -11.27 -8.45 -15.33
C VAL A 43 -11.74 -8.55 -16.79
N ASN A 44 -12.50 -7.58 -17.28
CA ASN A 44 -13.00 -7.57 -18.64
C ASN A 44 -11.87 -7.57 -19.69
N CYS A 45 -10.81 -6.81 -19.44
CA CYS A 45 -9.64 -6.77 -20.32
C CYS A 45 -8.96 -8.15 -20.40
N LYS A 46 -8.79 -8.84 -19.30
CA LYS A 46 -8.16 -10.16 -19.23
C LYS A 46 -9.05 -11.23 -19.84
N ASP A 47 -10.34 -11.20 -19.59
CA ASP A 47 -11.31 -12.16 -20.15
C ASP A 47 -11.40 -12.03 -21.67
N ALA A 48 -11.16 -10.84 -22.24
CA ALA A 48 -11.03 -10.62 -23.68
C ALA A 48 -9.70 -11.17 -24.27
N GLY A 49 -8.85 -11.82 -23.46
CA GLY A 49 -7.56 -12.38 -23.91
C GLY A 49 -6.47 -11.33 -24.14
N ASN A 50 -6.68 -10.08 -23.69
CA ASN A 50 -5.70 -9.02 -23.86
C ASN A 50 -4.57 -9.17 -22.83
N ASN A 51 -3.33 -9.24 -23.31
CA ASN A 51 -2.14 -9.33 -22.45
C ASN A 51 -1.66 -7.96 -21.92
N ASP A 52 -2.10 -6.86 -22.52
CA ASP A 52 -1.68 -5.49 -22.16
C ASP A 52 -2.73 -4.77 -21.28
N CYS A 53 -3.22 -5.45 -20.25
CA CYS A 53 -4.20 -4.88 -19.32
C CYS A 53 -3.55 -4.04 -18.20
N GLY A 54 -2.26 -3.79 -18.31
CA GLY A 54 -1.51 -3.04 -17.30
C GLY A 54 -1.33 -3.79 -15.98
N SER A 55 -0.69 -3.14 -15.01
CA SER A 55 -0.53 -3.66 -13.65
C SER A 55 -1.46 -2.91 -12.69
N LEU A 56 -2.66 -3.43 -12.50
CA LEU A 56 -3.62 -2.84 -11.54
C LEU A 56 -3.07 -2.85 -10.10
N THR A 57 -2.22 -3.84 -9.75
CA THR A 57 -1.53 -3.85 -8.45
C THR A 57 -0.66 -2.60 -8.28
N GLY A 58 0.14 -2.24 -9.29
CA GLY A 58 0.98 -1.03 -9.24
C GLY A 58 0.15 0.26 -9.27
N GLU A 59 -0.94 0.28 -10.03
CA GLU A 59 -1.82 1.44 -10.14
C GLU A 59 -2.68 1.67 -8.89
N SER A 60 -3.03 0.61 -8.16
CA SER A 60 -3.90 0.67 -6.98
C SER A 60 -3.37 1.59 -5.89
N LEU A 61 -2.04 1.67 -5.73
CA LEU A 61 -1.38 2.57 -4.78
C LEU A 61 -1.75 4.04 -5.06
N LYS A 62 -1.76 4.44 -6.34
CA LYS A 62 -2.17 5.78 -6.75
C LYS A 62 -3.67 6.00 -6.54
N LYS A 63 -4.49 5.03 -6.89
CA LYS A 63 -5.95 5.13 -6.74
C LYS A 63 -6.39 5.28 -5.29
N VAL A 64 -5.69 4.64 -4.35
CA VAL A 64 -6.05 4.68 -2.91
C VAL A 64 -5.35 5.83 -2.19
N TYR A 65 -4.03 5.92 -2.31
CA TYR A 65 -3.20 6.79 -1.47
C TYR A 65 -2.64 8.01 -2.22
N ASN A 66 -2.99 8.16 -3.48
CA ASN A 66 -2.49 9.24 -4.33
C ASN A 66 -0.95 9.26 -4.47
N ILE A 67 -0.32 8.09 -4.38
CA ILE A 67 1.13 7.88 -4.42
C ILE A 67 1.51 7.14 -5.69
N ASN A 68 2.56 7.59 -6.34
CA ASN A 68 3.01 7.08 -7.65
C ASN A 68 4.32 6.24 -7.55
N ASP A 69 4.66 5.75 -6.35
CA ASP A 69 5.92 5.04 -6.11
C ASP A 69 6.08 3.79 -7.00
N PHE A 70 4.98 3.16 -7.40
CA PHE A 70 5.01 1.96 -8.25
C PHE A 70 4.88 2.27 -9.76
N TYR A 71 5.04 3.52 -10.15
CA TYR A 71 5.14 3.88 -11.57
C TYR A 71 6.61 3.96 -12.00
N SER A 72 6.98 3.17 -13.00
CA SER A 72 8.32 3.22 -13.60
C SER A 72 8.34 4.26 -14.74
N SER A 73 9.01 5.38 -14.51
CA SER A 73 9.16 6.43 -15.52
C SER A 73 10.00 5.96 -16.72
N SER A 74 10.98 5.09 -16.50
CA SER A 74 11.83 4.55 -17.56
C SER A 74 11.06 3.58 -18.47
N LYS A 75 10.18 2.74 -17.89
CA LYS A 75 9.35 1.78 -18.63
C LYS A 75 7.99 2.36 -19.04
N LYS A 76 7.65 3.57 -18.59
CA LYS A 76 6.37 4.27 -18.85
C LYS A 76 5.14 3.42 -18.48
N ARG A 77 5.23 2.61 -17.42
CA ARG A 77 4.15 1.74 -16.94
C ARG A 77 4.21 1.53 -15.43
N TYR A 78 3.14 1.03 -14.86
CA TYR A 78 3.14 0.54 -13.48
C TYR A 78 3.94 -0.76 -13.35
N MET A 79 4.58 -0.93 -12.19
CA MET A 79 5.40 -2.11 -11.86
C MET A 79 4.52 -3.35 -11.72
N ALA A 80 5.05 -4.48 -12.16
CA ALA A 80 4.49 -5.80 -11.87
C ALA A 80 4.77 -6.20 -10.41
N ALA A 81 4.07 -7.23 -9.90
CA ALA A 81 4.19 -7.65 -8.50
C ALA A 81 5.63 -8.00 -8.10
N SER A 82 6.40 -8.66 -8.96
CA SER A 82 7.81 -8.99 -8.72
C SER A 82 8.69 -7.72 -8.62
N GLU A 83 8.43 -6.72 -9.47
CA GLU A 83 9.16 -5.45 -9.43
C GLU A 83 8.83 -4.65 -8.16
N ILE A 84 7.55 -4.67 -7.72
CA ILE A 84 7.12 -4.04 -6.46
C ILE A 84 7.78 -4.72 -5.28
N SER A 85 7.86 -6.05 -5.27
CA SER A 85 8.52 -6.83 -4.22
C SER A 85 9.97 -6.38 -4.01
N SER A 86 10.76 -6.31 -5.08
CA SER A 86 12.14 -5.81 -5.02
C SER A 86 12.20 -4.34 -4.60
N PHE A 87 11.33 -3.51 -5.18
CA PHE A 87 11.30 -2.07 -4.90
C PHE A 87 11.07 -1.76 -3.41
N VAL A 88 10.08 -2.38 -2.76
CA VAL A 88 9.78 -2.05 -1.35
C VAL A 88 10.85 -2.54 -0.37
N LYS A 89 11.62 -3.58 -0.74
CA LYS A 89 12.75 -4.09 0.03
C LYS A 89 13.97 -3.15 -0.03
N GLU A 90 14.20 -2.56 -1.19
CA GLU A 90 15.42 -1.78 -1.48
C GLU A 90 15.22 -0.27 -1.33
N ASN A 91 14.00 0.21 -1.46
CA ASN A 91 13.71 1.64 -1.48
C ASN A 91 13.59 2.21 -0.07
N GLY A 92 14.43 3.17 0.27
CA GLY A 92 14.49 3.81 1.58
C GLY A 92 13.19 4.50 2.06
N LYS A 93 12.20 4.70 1.17
CA LYS A 93 10.87 5.22 1.53
C LYS A 93 9.95 4.17 2.14
N TRP A 94 10.29 2.90 2.07
CA TRP A 94 9.52 1.80 2.62
C TRP A 94 10.24 1.18 3.81
N SER A 95 9.48 0.70 4.79
CA SER A 95 9.99 -0.04 5.95
C SER A 95 9.21 -1.32 6.10
N GLU A 96 9.91 -2.37 6.44
CA GLU A 96 9.31 -3.62 6.86
C GLU A 96 8.56 -3.44 8.17
N LEU A 97 7.33 -3.94 8.24
CA LEU A 97 6.54 -4.08 9.47
C LEU A 97 6.78 -5.44 10.13
N GLY A 98 6.97 -6.47 9.31
CA GLY A 98 7.20 -7.82 9.75
C GLY A 98 6.38 -8.87 9.02
N PRO A 99 6.43 -10.14 9.49
CA PRO A 99 5.77 -11.27 8.85
C PRO A 99 4.27 -11.33 9.14
N SER A 100 3.51 -11.86 8.20
CA SER A 100 2.04 -11.90 8.28
C SER A 100 1.47 -12.92 9.29
N PHE A 101 2.29 -13.79 9.84
CA PHE A 101 1.86 -14.70 10.90
C PHE A 101 1.84 -14.06 12.30
N ASP A 102 2.37 -12.86 12.45
CA ASP A 102 2.32 -12.09 13.69
C ASP A 102 1.07 -11.20 13.72
N GLN A 103 0.18 -11.44 14.68
CA GLN A 103 -1.05 -10.67 14.84
C GLN A 103 -0.78 -9.18 15.06
N SER A 104 0.28 -8.83 15.78
CA SER A 104 0.64 -7.43 16.05
C SER A 104 1.06 -6.69 14.76
N VAL A 105 1.70 -7.38 13.82
CA VAL A 105 2.07 -6.86 12.50
C VAL A 105 0.81 -6.61 11.66
N LEU A 106 -0.16 -7.52 11.68
CA LEU A 106 -1.43 -7.36 10.97
C LEU A 106 -2.25 -6.17 11.52
N GLU A 107 -2.26 -6.01 12.84
CA GLU A 107 -2.90 -4.86 13.51
C GLU A 107 -2.22 -3.54 13.14
N ALA A 108 -0.89 -3.49 13.20
CA ALA A 108 -0.11 -2.32 12.79
C ALA A 108 -0.34 -1.98 11.31
N ALA A 109 -0.43 -2.97 10.44
CA ALA A 109 -0.72 -2.78 9.02
C ALA A 109 -2.08 -2.11 8.79
N GLN A 110 -3.14 -2.62 9.44
CA GLN A 110 -4.48 -2.02 9.34
C GLN A 110 -4.52 -0.61 9.93
N GLN A 111 -3.89 -0.41 11.08
CA GLN A 111 -3.82 0.91 11.71
C GLN A 111 -3.10 1.93 10.82
N ASN A 112 -1.98 1.55 10.20
CA ASN A 112 -1.28 2.42 9.27
C ASN A 112 -2.15 2.77 8.05
N ALA A 113 -2.85 1.81 7.45
CA ALA A 113 -3.76 2.05 6.34
C ALA A 113 -4.90 3.02 6.73
N ASN A 114 -5.49 2.86 7.92
CA ASN A 114 -6.52 3.75 8.46
C ASN A 114 -5.97 5.17 8.74
N ASN A 115 -4.70 5.27 9.09
CA ASN A 115 -3.97 6.53 9.23
C ASN A 115 -3.45 7.08 7.88
N LYS A 116 -4.02 6.62 6.77
CA LYS A 116 -3.71 7.04 5.39
C LYS A 116 -2.29 6.72 4.95
N LYS A 117 -1.56 5.82 5.62
CA LYS A 117 -0.25 5.34 5.18
C LYS A 117 -0.42 4.15 4.25
N ALA A 118 0.32 4.17 3.15
CA ALA A 118 0.31 3.05 2.22
C ALA A 118 1.02 1.83 2.84
N VAL A 119 0.35 0.69 2.78
CA VAL A 119 0.85 -0.60 3.27
C VAL A 119 0.62 -1.66 2.22
N VAL A 120 1.62 -2.50 1.97
CA VAL A 120 1.51 -3.65 1.07
C VAL A 120 1.93 -4.93 1.78
N ALA A 121 1.30 -6.02 1.42
CA ALA A 121 1.70 -7.38 1.77
C ALA A 121 2.35 -8.03 0.54
N VAL A 122 3.55 -8.56 0.72
CA VAL A 122 4.39 -9.08 -0.36
C VAL A 122 4.70 -10.54 -0.09
N TYR A 123 4.42 -11.39 -1.06
CA TYR A 123 4.89 -12.76 -1.16
C TYR A 123 5.83 -12.88 -2.35
N GLN A 124 6.92 -13.62 -2.19
CA GLN A 124 7.84 -13.95 -3.27
C GLN A 124 8.43 -15.33 -2.97
N ASP A 125 8.29 -16.24 -3.90
CA ASP A 125 8.90 -17.57 -3.81
C ASP A 125 10.35 -17.57 -4.32
N GLU A 126 11.01 -18.72 -4.20
CA GLU A 126 12.41 -18.90 -4.61
C GLU A 126 12.62 -18.72 -6.12
N SER A 127 11.57 -18.90 -6.94
CA SER A 127 11.62 -18.69 -8.38
C SER A 127 11.52 -17.22 -8.80
N GLY A 128 11.28 -16.33 -7.83
CA GLY A 128 11.04 -14.91 -8.07
C GLY A 128 9.61 -14.59 -8.50
N LEU A 129 8.74 -15.58 -8.58
CA LEU A 129 7.32 -15.35 -8.75
C LEU A 129 6.75 -14.79 -7.45
N GLY A 130 5.93 -13.76 -7.56
CA GLY A 130 5.42 -13.08 -6.39
C GLY A 130 4.00 -12.58 -6.58
N HIS A 131 3.38 -12.29 -5.45
CA HIS A 131 2.11 -11.60 -5.38
C HIS A 131 2.16 -10.47 -4.39
N VAL A 132 1.51 -9.37 -4.71
CA VAL A 132 1.42 -8.18 -3.86
C VAL A 132 -0.04 -7.81 -3.68
N ALA A 133 -0.44 -7.61 -2.43
CA ALA A 133 -1.76 -7.11 -2.08
C ALA A 133 -1.64 -5.77 -1.34
N LEU A 134 -2.56 -4.84 -1.62
CA LEU A 134 -2.62 -3.53 -0.99
C LEU A 134 -3.53 -3.60 0.24
N ILE A 135 -3.02 -3.19 1.41
CA ILE A 135 -3.87 -2.99 2.59
C ILE A 135 -4.62 -1.67 2.41
N VAL A 136 -5.94 -1.72 2.52
CA VAL A 136 -6.80 -0.56 2.35
C VAL A 136 -7.48 -0.17 3.66
N PRO A 137 -7.94 1.07 3.84
CA PRO A 137 -8.67 1.47 5.04
C PRO A 137 -9.87 0.55 5.31
N GLY A 138 -10.09 0.21 6.57
CA GLY A 138 -11.17 -0.70 6.97
C GLY A 138 -10.96 -1.28 8.35
N GLN A 139 -11.46 -2.49 8.57
CA GLN A 139 -11.36 -3.19 9.84
C GLN A 139 -10.69 -4.56 9.68
N LEU A 140 -10.05 -5.01 10.74
CA LEU A 140 -9.59 -6.39 10.84
C LEU A 140 -10.80 -7.34 10.84
N THR A 141 -10.72 -8.40 10.06
CA THR A 141 -11.74 -9.44 10.00
C THR A 141 -11.19 -10.80 10.44
N PRO A 142 -11.94 -11.62 11.19
CA PRO A 142 -11.50 -12.96 11.53
C PRO A 142 -11.27 -13.80 10.28
N SER A 143 -10.15 -14.52 10.23
CA SER A 143 -9.84 -15.50 9.19
C SER A 143 -9.80 -16.90 9.78
N GLY A 144 -10.79 -17.72 9.42
CA GLY A 144 -10.82 -19.12 9.85
C GLY A 144 -9.64 -19.95 9.31
N SER A 145 -9.15 -19.64 8.09
CA SER A 145 -8.03 -20.37 7.49
C SER A 145 -6.69 -20.04 8.15
N TRP A 146 -6.47 -18.78 8.56
CA TRP A 146 -5.24 -18.34 9.21
C TRP A 146 -5.29 -18.48 10.74
N GLY A 147 -6.50 -18.44 11.35
CA GLY A 147 -6.67 -18.41 12.80
C GLY A 147 -6.31 -17.05 13.42
N LEU A 148 -6.26 -16.00 12.63
CA LEU A 148 -5.88 -14.63 12.98
C LEU A 148 -6.96 -13.63 12.54
N LYS A 149 -6.90 -12.41 13.07
CA LYS A 149 -7.64 -11.27 12.49
C LYS A 149 -6.76 -10.63 11.43
N VAL A 150 -7.25 -10.56 10.20
CA VAL A 150 -6.49 -10.10 9.04
C VAL A 150 -6.97 -8.74 8.54
N PRO A 151 -6.09 -7.89 7.99
CA PRO A 151 -6.45 -6.57 7.51
C PRO A 151 -7.31 -6.62 6.25
N ASN A 152 -8.06 -5.52 6.04
CA ASN A 152 -8.83 -5.26 4.83
C ASN A 152 -7.89 -5.01 3.66
N THR A 153 -8.13 -5.65 2.53
CA THR A 153 -7.15 -5.79 1.46
C THR A 153 -7.81 -5.66 0.09
N ALA A 154 -7.07 -5.15 -0.89
CA ALA A 154 -7.33 -5.28 -2.31
C ALA A 154 -6.22 -6.11 -2.96
N SER A 155 -6.59 -7.04 -3.84
CA SER A 155 -5.69 -7.99 -4.47
C SER A 155 -6.08 -8.21 -5.92
N PHE A 156 -5.10 -8.15 -6.84
CA PHE A 156 -5.30 -8.25 -8.28
C PHE A 156 -4.39 -9.33 -8.85
N LEU A 157 -4.98 -10.43 -9.31
CA LEU A 157 -4.32 -11.62 -9.80
C LEU A 157 -4.34 -11.64 -11.33
N ALA A 158 -3.21 -11.34 -11.96
CA ALA A 158 -3.11 -11.34 -13.43
C ALA A 158 -3.29 -12.75 -14.06
N SER A 159 -2.92 -13.80 -13.31
CA SER A 159 -3.08 -15.20 -13.73
C SER A 159 -4.50 -15.75 -13.52
N ASP A 160 -5.29 -15.11 -12.64
CA ASP A 160 -6.66 -15.52 -12.34
C ASP A 160 -7.49 -14.27 -11.97
N PRO A 161 -7.88 -13.46 -12.96
CA PRO A 161 -8.53 -12.16 -12.74
C PRO A 161 -9.84 -12.27 -11.96
N GLN A 162 -10.57 -13.36 -12.12
CA GLN A 162 -11.86 -13.61 -11.44
C GLN A 162 -11.69 -13.75 -9.91
N ARG A 163 -10.50 -14.07 -9.43
CA ARG A 163 -10.18 -14.11 -8.00
C ARG A 163 -9.68 -12.79 -7.45
N SER A 164 -9.53 -11.78 -8.31
CA SER A 164 -9.20 -10.42 -7.86
C SER A 164 -10.36 -9.82 -7.07
N PHE A 165 -10.04 -8.96 -6.11
CA PHE A 165 -11.05 -8.37 -5.25
C PHE A 165 -10.62 -7.04 -4.65
N VAL A 166 -11.60 -6.30 -4.17
CA VAL A 166 -11.47 -5.12 -3.33
C VAL A 166 -12.23 -5.38 -2.02
N GLU A 167 -11.65 -4.99 -0.87
CA GLU A 167 -12.26 -5.09 0.45
C GLU A 167 -12.61 -6.52 0.92
N LYS A 168 -11.61 -7.41 0.88
CA LYS A 168 -11.68 -8.70 1.61
C LYS A 168 -10.48 -8.83 2.54
N GLY A 169 -10.55 -9.78 3.47
CA GLY A 169 -9.43 -10.07 4.37
C GLY A 169 -8.18 -10.56 3.62
N LEU A 170 -6.99 -10.26 4.15
CA LEU A 170 -5.70 -10.61 3.55
C LEU A 170 -5.58 -12.11 3.24
N SER A 171 -6.21 -12.98 4.00
CA SER A 171 -6.24 -14.43 3.77
C SER A 171 -6.95 -14.88 2.49
N PHE A 172 -7.63 -13.98 1.78
CA PHE A 172 -8.16 -14.24 0.44
C PHE A 172 -7.12 -13.99 -0.66
N ALA A 173 -6.10 -13.15 -0.38
CA ALA A 173 -4.98 -12.91 -1.30
C ALA A 173 -3.91 -14.00 -1.21
N PHE A 174 -3.70 -14.57 -0.02
CA PHE A 174 -2.64 -15.54 0.24
C PHE A 174 -3.17 -16.75 0.98
N THR A 175 -2.77 -17.94 0.55
CA THR A 175 -3.14 -19.21 1.23
C THR A 175 -2.43 -19.32 2.60
N LYS A 176 -2.92 -20.21 3.46
CA LYS A 176 -2.28 -20.46 4.76
C LYS A 176 -0.84 -20.93 4.62
N SER A 177 -0.53 -21.70 3.58
CA SER A 177 0.84 -22.17 3.33
C SER A 177 1.81 -21.05 2.97
N MET A 178 1.31 -19.96 2.35
CA MET A 178 2.11 -18.79 2.00
C MET A 178 2.34 -17.85 3.20
N MET A 179 1.51 -17.94 4.24
CA MET A 179 1.49 -16.98 5.36
C MET A 179 2.87 -16.73 5.98
N LYS A 180 3.69 -17.77 6.14
CA LYS A 180 5.04 -17.65 6.72
C LYS A 180 6.01 -16.83 5.86
N ASP A 181 5.76 -16.74 4.55
CA ASP A 181 6.62 -16.09 3.57
C ASP A 181 6.04 -14.74 3.09
N VAL A 182 4.89 -14.32 3.64
CA VAL A 182 4.30 -13.01 3.38
C VAL A 182 4.83 -12.00 4.39
N VAL A 183 5.43 -10.92 3.89
CA VAL A 183 5.97 -9.81 4.68
C VAL A 183 5.22 -8.53 4.36
N LEU A 184 4.90 -7.73 5.38
CA LEU A 184 4.21 -6.47 5.24
C LEU A 184 5.20 -5.29 5.27
N TYR A 185 4.96 -4.32 4.41
CA TYR A 185 5.77 -3.10 4.28
C TYR A 185 4.89 -1.87 4.36
N VAL A 186 5.36 -0.84 5.08
CA VAL A 186 4.70 0.46 5.20
C VAL A 186 5.55 1.55 4.58
N ARG A 187 4.91 2.48 3.87
CA ARG A 187 5.58 3.66 3.35
C ARG A 187 5.88 4.66 4.47
N LYS A 188 7.12 5.14 4.53
CA LYS A 188 7.55 6.29 5.37
C LYS A 188 7.22 7.60 4.67
N TYR A 189 7.01 8.67 5.44
CA TYR A 189 6.65 10.01 4.95
C TYR A 189 7.51 11.08 5.56
#